data_a6f4a37ff7259923fd1df20ce7351f41
#
_entry.id   a6f4a37ff7259923fd1df20ce7351f41
#
_cell.length_a   1.000
_cell.length_b   1.000
_cell.length_c   1.000
_cell.angle_alpha   90.00
_cell.angle_beta   90.00
_cell.angle_gamma   90.00
#
_symmetry.space_group_name_H-M   'P 1'
#
loop_
_entity.id
_entity.type
_entity.pdbx_description
1 polymer ?
#
loop_
_entity_poly.entity_id
_entity_poly.type
_entity_poly.pdbx_seq_one_letter_code
_entity_poly.pdbx_strand_id
1 'polypeptide(L)'
;RSMADCAGALAGSVDAVLSGDHGSARVQFSPTYRARLILDAGVMPWNGVNCRDRNRVALEGELAGLADVGTGGVHCVTGDHTQTGSRPDAMPVFDLDSTELAALARAAGHLVSVGESPTTPPVHRRAARLLEKERAGAELCFVNHCGGAEPVASFIAEARALGSRVGFIPCIPIVLDEGSANLLRSFTTLVLPPGYLDGILAASDRREAGIEAAVALSLAMLAIGGVVGVDLSGGAAPGGELTYAHDVAEIG
;
A
#
# COMPACT_ATOMS: atom_id res chain seq x y z
N ARG A 1 20.03 7.13 -1.81
CA ARG A 1 20.44 6.44 -3.06
C ARG A 1 19.49 5.30 -3.39
N SER A 2 19.33 4.28 -2.54
CA SER A 2 18.54 3.09 -2.90
C SER A 2 17.08 3.38 -3.29
N MET A 3 16.38 4.32 -2.65
CA MET A 3 15.01 4.67 -3.03
C MET A 3 14.91 5.25 -4.44
N ALA A 4 15.78 6.20 -4.80
CA ALA A 4 15.80 6.77 -6.14
C ALA A 4 16.22 5.74 -7.20
N ASP A 5 17.19 4.89 -6.88
CA ASP A 5 17.64 3.83 -7.78
C ASP A 5 16.52 2.80 -8.03
N CYS A 6 15.80 2.38 -6.97
CA CYS A 6 14.65 1.47 -7.08
C CYS A 6 13.49 2.11 -7.85
N ALA A 7 13.17 3.37 -7.58
CA ALA A 7 12.13 4.08 -8.33
C ALA A 7 12.51 4.20 -9.82
N GLY A 8 13.78 4.50 -10.12
CA GLY A 8 14.29 4.54 -11.50
C GLY A 8 14.18 3.20 -12.24
N ALA A 9 14.38 2.08 -11.52
CA ALA A 9 14.21 0.73 -12.09
C ALA A 9 12.75 0.42 -12.45
N LEU A 10 11.78 1.06 -11.79
CA LEU A 10 10.34 0.91 -12.05
C LEU A 10 9.81 1.88 -13.12
N ALA A 11 10.63 2.85 -13.55
CA ALA A 11 10.21 3.87 -14.49
C ALA A 11 9.79 3.26 -15.84
N GLY A 12 8.57 3.57 -16.27
CA GLY A 12 7.99 3.05 -17.51
C GLY A 12 7.27 1.71 -17.40
N SER A 13 7.39 1.01 -16.25
CA SER A 13 6.67 -0.24 -15.99
C SER A 13 5.50 -0.07 -15.02
N VAL A 14 5.46 1.02 -14.26
CA VAL A 14 4.38 1.30 -13.30
C VAL A 14 3.87 2.73 -13.46
N ASP A 15 2.59 2.96 -13.16
CA ASP A 15 1.99 4.30 -13.20
C ASP A 15 2.48 5.17 -12.03
N ALA A 16 2.70 4.57 -10.85
CA ALA A 16 3.15 5.27 -9.65
C ALA A 16 3.89 4.34 -8.68
N VAL A 17 4.70 4.93 -7.80
CA VAL A 17 5.34 4.23 -6.68
C VAL A 17 4.69 4.66 -5.37
N LEU A 18 4.01 3.72 -4.70
CA LEU A 18 3.49 3.94 -3.34
C LEU A 18 4.63 3.86 -2.32
N SER A 19 5.05 5.03 -1.85
CA SER A 19 6.02 5.14 -0.75
C SER A 19 5.28 5.15 0.58
N GLY A 20 5.10 3.98 1.18
CA GLY A 20 4.41 3.81 2.45
C GLY A 20 5.18 4.43 3.62
N ASP A 21 4.44 4.84 4.65
CA ASP A 21 4.98 5.24 5.94
C ASP A 21 5.12 3.98 6.80
N HIS A 22 6.28 3.37 6.73
CA HIS A 22 6.53 1.97 7.05
C HIS A 22 6.21 1.59 8.50
N GLY A 23 5.56 0.45 8.69
CA GLY A 23 5.18 -0.04 10.01
C GLY A 23 6.35 -0.51 10.88
N SER A 24 7.39 -1.14 10.31
CA SER A 24 8.52 -1.70 11.04
C SER A 24 9.71 -0.74 11.18
N ALA A 25 10.15 -0.08 10.11
CA ALA A 25 11.22 0.92 10.15
C ALA A 25 10.65 2.30 10.46
N ARG A 26 10.67 2.69 11.74
CA ARG A 26 10.00 3.90 12.23
C ARG A 26 10.69 5.20 11.83
N VAL A 27 12.02 5.19 11.76
CA VAL A 27 12.79 6.38 11.39
C VAL A 27 13.01 6.38 9.88
N GLN A 28 12.37 7.30 9.20
CA GLN A 28 12.40 7.43 7.75
C GLN A 28 12.48 8.91 7.34
N PHE A 29 12.84 9.16 6.11
CA PHE A 29 12.65 10.48 5.52
C PHE A 29 11.17 10.86 5.50
N SER A 30 10.87 12.17 5.57
CA SER A 30 9.51 12.66 5.49
C SER A 30 8.84 12.23 4.16
N PRO A 31 7.50 12.08 4.14
CA PRO A 31 6.76 11.79 2.92
C PRO A 31 7.09 12.76 1.77
N THR A 32 7.16 14.05 2.06
CA THR A 32 7.50 15.10 1.08
C THR A 32 8.88 14.88 0.45
N TYR A 33 9.90 14.56 1.26
CA TYR A 33 11.24 14.31 0.71
C TYR A 33 11.32 13.02 -0.11
N ARG A 34 10.60 11.97 0.32
CA ARG A 34 10.49 10.72 -0.46
C ARG A 34 9.79 10.97 -1.79
N ALA A 35 8.70 11.76 -1.80
CA ALA A 35 8.01 12.15 -3.04
C ALA A 35 8.99 12.81 -4.03
N ARG A 36 9.81 13.73 -3.55
CA ARG A 36 10.81 14.40 -4.39
C ARG A 36 11.82 13.43 -4.99
N LEU A 37 12.33 12.47 -4.19
CA LEU A 37 13.28 11.47 -4.68
C LEU A 37 12.70 10.55 -5.76
N ILE A 38 11.42 10.17 -5.61
CA ILE A 38 10.72 9.32 -6.59
C ILE A 38 10.44 10.11 -7.87
N LEU A 39 9.99 11.35 -7.74
CA LEU A 39 9.71 12.21 -8.88
C LEU A 39 10.99 12.51 -9.69
N ASP A 40 12.11 12.77 -9.02
CA ASP A 40 13.41 12.98 -9.66
C ASP A 40 13.92 11.72 -10.39
N ALA A 41 13.47 10.55 -9.98
CA ALA A 41 13.75 9.28 -10.65
C ALA A 41 12.82 9.00 -11.86
N GLY A 42 11.88 9.90 -12.17
CA GLY A 42 11.02 9.82 -13.35
C GLY A 42 9.73 9.01 -13.16
N VAL A 43 9.32 8.75 -11.91
CA VAL A 43 8.07 8.02 -11.60
C VAL A 43 7.16 8.91 -10.77
N MET A 44 5.85 8.77 -10.96
CA MET A 44 4.86 9.48 -10.15
C MET A 44 4.89 8.96 -8.70
N PRO A 45 5.12 9.82 -7.69
CA PRO A 45 5.05 9.42 -6.30
C PRO A 45 3.60 9.32 -5.83
N TRP A 46 3.30 8.28 -5.05
CA TRP A 46 2.09 8.14 -4.24
C TRP A 46 2.52 7.97 -2.78
N ASN A 47 2.10 8.85 -1.90
CA ASN A 47 2.72 8.92 -0.57
C ASN A 47 1.78 8.48 0.55
N GLY A 48 2.23 7.48 1.31
CA GLY A 48 1.63 7.11 2.57
C GLY A 48 1.93 8.15 3.66
N VAL A 49 0.90 8.56 4.39
CA VAL A 49 1.00 9.44 5.55
C VAL A 49 0.27 8.81 6.72
N ASN A 50 0.96 8.62 7.87
CA ASN A 50 0.37 8.05 9.07
C ASN A 50 0.09 9.10 10.16
N CYS A 51 -0.95 8.85 10.95
CA CYS A 51 -1.33 9.67 12.10
C CYS A 51 -0.57 9.29 13.39
N ARG A 52 0.12 8.14 13.41
CA ARG A 52 0.81 7.63 14.60
C ARG A 52 1.90 8.57 15.11
N ASP A 53 2.70 9.12 14.20
CA ASP A 53 3.93 9.84 14.55
C ASP A 53 3.76 11.37 14.48
N ARG A 54 2.58 11.87 14.07
CA ARG A 54 2.36 13.29 13.74
C ARG A 54 1.06 13.80 14.33
N ASN A 55 1.09 15.02 14.88
CA ASN A 55 -0.11 15.74 15.22
C ASN A 55 -0.69 16.48 13.98
N ARG A 56 -1.87 17.07 14.13
CA ARG A 56 -2.55 17.80 13.06
C ARG A 56 -1.65 18.81 12.34
N VAL A 57 -0.89 19.62 13.07
CA VAL A 57 -0.03 20.65 12.48
C VAL A 57 1.04 20.04 11.56
N ALA A 58 1.69 18.94 12.02
CA ALA A 58 2.68 18.23 11.24
C ALA A 58 2.05 17.54 10.02
N LEU A 59 0.83 16.99 10.16
CA LEU A 59 0.10 16.37 9.06
C LEU A 59 -0.30 17.40 7.99
N GLU A 60 -0.84 18.55 8.38
CA GLU A 60 -1.17 19.64 7.45
C GLU A 60 0.08 20.18 6.74
N GLY A 61 1.21 20.28 7.45
CA GLY A 61 2.51 20.64 6.86
C GLY A 61 3.00 19.64 5.81
N GLU A 62 2.89 18.34 6.08
CA GLU A 62 3.24 17.28 5.10
C GLU A 62 2.31 17.33 3.88
N LEU A 63 1.00 17.53 4.08
CA LEU A 63 0.04 17.66 2.96
C LEU A 63 0.37 18.86 2.07
N ALA A 64 0.70 20.01 2.67
CA ALA A 64 1.13 21.20 1.92
C ALA A 64 2.42 20.93 1.13
N GLY A 65 3.41 20.27 1.75
CA GLY A 65 4.66 19.90 1.08
C GLY A 65 4.45 18.90 -0.06
N LEU A 66 3.57 17.92 0.11
CA LEU A 66 3.23 16.96 -0.93
C LEU A 66 2.49 17.62 -2.12
N ALA A 67 1.66 18.63 -1.85
CA ALA A 67 1.02 19.42 -2.90
C ALA A 67 2.05 20.24 -3.69
N ASP A 68 3.01 20.88 -3.01
CA ASP A 68 4.08 21.65 -3.64
C ASP A 68 5.00 20.79 -4.52
N VAL A 69 5.34 19.58 -4.06
CA VAL A 69 6.13 18.60 -4.84
C VAL A 69 5.37 18.05 -6.03
N GLY A 70 4.04 18.00 -5.98
CA GLY A 70 3.19 17.45 -7.05
C GLY A 70 3.04 15.93 -6.97
N THR A 71 2.77 15.39 -5.78
CA THR A 71 2.46 13.95 -5.63
C THR A 71 1.19 13.57 -6.39
N GLY A 72 1.17 12.36 -6.99
CA GLY A 72 0.00 11.83 -7.69
C GLY A 72 -1.16 11.47 -6.76
N GLY A 73 -0.87 11.12 -5.50
CA GLY A 73 -1.89 10.79 -4.51
C GLY A 73 -1.34 10.68 -3.09
N VAL A 74 -2.25 10.78 -2.12
CA VAL A 74 -1.96 10.59 -0.70
C VAL A 74 -2.71 9.39 -0.16
N HIS A 75 -1.98 8.43 0.42
CA HIS A 75 -2.53 7.26 1.09
C HIS A 75 -2.61 7.52 2.59
N CYS A 76 -3.84 7.68 3.09
CA CYS A 76 -4.09 8.04 4.48
C CYS A 76 -4.22 6.79 5.36
N VAL A 77 -3.35 6.65 6.35
CA VAL A 77 -3.37 5.54 7.31
C VAL A 77 -3.33 6.03 8.75
N THR A 78 -4.03 5.34 9.65
CA THR A 78 -3.92 5.61 11.08
C THR A 78 -2.51 5.25 11.57
N GLY A 79 -1.95 4.15 11.07
CA GLY A 79 -0.66 3.60 11.47
C GLY A 79 -0.78 2.55 12.57
N ASP A 80 0.16 1.63 12.62
CA ASP A 80 0.26 0.62 13.67
C ASP A 80 0.74 1.24 14.99
N HIS A 81 0.40 0.63 16.12
CA HIS A 81 0.84 1.12 17.42
C HIS A 81 2.37 1.15 17.54
N THR A 82 2.92 2.14 18.25
CA THR A 82 4.37 2.34 18.41
C THR A 82 5.10 1.16 19.05
N GLN A 83 4.43 0.36 19.86
CA GLN A 83 5.01 -0.87 20.45
C GLN A 83 5.42 -1.92 19.40
N THR A 84 4.88 -1.83 18.19
CA THR A 84 5.35 -2.62 17.04
C THR A 84 6.45 -1.87 16.26
N GLY A 85 7.42 -2.57 15.69
CA GLY A 85 8.50 -1.97 14.91
C GLY A 85 9.72 -1.54 15.71
N SER A 86 10.61 -0.79 15.06
CA SER A 86 11.98 -0.53 15.54
C SER A 86 12.12 0.51 16.67
N ARG A 87 11.05 1.20 17.02
CA ARG A 87 11.07 2.24 18.08
C ARG A 87 9.88 2.09 19.04
N PRO A 88 9.85 1.00 19.83
CA PRO A 88 8.77 0.79 20.81
C PRO A 88 8.81 1.80 21.97
N ASP A 89 9.90 2.52 22.13
CA ASP A 89 10.14 3.59 23.10
C ASP A 89 9.52 4.94 22.66
N ALA A 90 9.11 5.09 21.40
CA ALA A 90 8.48 6.33 20.92
C ALA A 90 7.04 6.44 21.40
N MET A 91 6.65 7.62 21.89
CA MET A 91 5.27 7.90 22.27
C MET A 91 4.39 8.07 21.04
N PRO A 92 3.23 7.39 20.96
CA PRO A 92 2.28 7.60 19.87
C PRO A 92 1.60 8.97 19.99
N VAL A 93 1.29 9.57 18.88
CA VAL A 93 0.56 10.83 18.81
C VAL A 93 -0.93 10.57 18.61
N PHE A 94 -1.32 9.97 17.47
CA PHE A 94 -2.71 9.66 17.10
C PHE A 94 -3.67 10.82 17.39
N ASP A 95 -3.29 12.05 17.03
CA ASP A 95 -4.15 13.23 17.14
C ASP A 95 -5.35 13.15 16.17
N LEU A 96 -5.15 12.45 15.04
CA LEU A 96 -6.16 12.12 14.06
C LEU A 96 -6.15 10.62 13.76
N ASP A 97 -7.23 10.14 13.14
CA ASP A 97 -7.26 8.85 12.46
C ASP A 97 -7.19 8.99 10.93
N SER A 98 -7.20 7.88 10.21
CA SER A 98 -7.13 7.90 8.74
C SER A 98 -8.35 8.53 8.08
N THR A 99 -9.50 8.56 8.73
CA THR A 99 -10.73 9.19 8.20
C THR A 99 -10.62 10.70 8.28
N GLU A 100 -10.16 11.21 9.42
CA GLU A 100 -9.93 12.65 9.61
C GLU A 100 -8.79 13.16 8.72
N LEU A 101 -7.72 12.37 8.58
CA LEU A 101 -6.61 12.68 7.66
C LEU A 101 -7.07 12.70 6.20
N ALA A 102 -7.97 11.78 5.79
CA ALA A 102 -8.54 11.79 4.45
C ALA A 102 -9.31 13.09 4.17
N ALA A 103 -10.07 13.59 5.15
CA ALA A 103 -10.77 14.87 5.01
C ALA A 103 -9.80 16.04 4.85
N LEU A 104 -8.70 16.08 5.60
CA LEU A 104 -7.66 17.11 5.46
C LEU A 104 -6.96 17.03 4.10
N ALA A 105 -6.57 15.82 3.67
CA ALA A 105 -5.92 15.61 2.39
C ALA A 105 -6.83 16.02 1.21
N ARG A 106 -8.13 15.70 1.28
CA ARG A 106 -9.12 16.15 0.30
C ARG A 106 -9.27 17.67 0.28
N ALA A 107 -9.35 18.30 1.45
CA ALA A 107 -9.42 19.75 1.57
C ALA A 107 -8.17 20.47 1.02
N ALA A 108 -7.01 19.82 1.12
CA ALA A 108 -5.74 20.28 0.53
C ALA A 108 -5.64 20.03 -1.00
N GLY A 109 -6.65 19.40 -1.62
CA GLY A 109 -6.72 19.19 -3.07
C GLY A 109 -6.07 17.90 -3.57
N HIS A 110 -5.68 16.98 -2.69
CA HIS A 110 -5.07 15.71 -3.10
C HIS A 110 -6.09 14.70 -3.63
N LEU A 111 -5.65 13.82 -4.52
CA LEU A 111 -6.28 12.53 -4.76
C LEU A 111 -6.04 11.66 -3.52
N VAL A 112 -7.12 11.20 -2.89
CA VAL A 112 -7.05 10.54 -1.60
C VAL A 112 -7.31 9.04 -1.72
N SER A 113 -6.41 8.24 -1.19
CA SER A 113 -6.61 6.82 -1.00
C SER A 113 -6.54 6.41 0.47
N VAL A 114 -7.23 5.33 0.79
CA VAL A 114 -7.27 4.73 2.13
C VAL A 114 -7.06 3.23 2.02
N GLY A 115 -6.70 2.57 3.12
CA GLY A 115 -6.56 1.13 3.20
C GLY A 115 -7.75 0.47 3.89
N GLU A 116 -8.13 -0.73 3.44
CA GLU A 116 -8.99 -1.65 4.18
C GLU A 116 -8.42 -3.07 4.16
N SER A 117 -8.64 -3.76 5.28
CA SER A 117 -8.25 -5.17 5.46
C SER A 117 -9.52 -6.00 5.70
N PRO A 118 -10.14 -6.55 4.65
CA PRO A 118 -11.47 -7.19 4.74
C PRO A 118 -11.57 -8.32 5.76
N THR A 119 -10.47 -9.06 5.96
CA THR A 119 -10.41 -10.20 6.88
C THR A 119 -10.04 -9.84 8.32
N THR A 120 -9.68 -8.58 8.59
CA THR A 120 -9.29 -8.14 9.94
C THR A 120 -10.52 -7.77 10.78
N PRO A 121 -10.68 -8.27 12.02
CA PRO A 121 -11.78 -7.89 12.89
C PRO A 121 -11.88 -6.38 13.16
N PRO A 122 -13.08 -5.86 13.31
CA PRO A 122 -14.39 -6.51 13.13
C PRO A 122 -14.80 -6.57 11.65
N VAL A 123 -14.77 -7.78 11.06
CA VAL A 123 -14.99 -8.02 9.62
C VAL A 123 -16.31 -7.39 9.12
N HIS A 124 -17.41 -7.58 9.87
CA HIS A 124 -18.73 -7.08 9.50
C HIS A 124 -18.86 -5.54 9.42
N ARG A 125 -17.84 -4.80 9.84
CA ARG A 125 -17.84 -3.32 9.78
C ARG A 125 -16.94 -2.77 8.67
N ARG A 126 -16.17 -3.61 7.97
CA ARG A 126 -15.16 -3.12 7.03
C ARG A 126 -15.74 -2.31 5.87
N ALA A 127 -16.80 -2.81 5.25
CA ALA A 127 -17.50 -2.07 4.17
C ALA A 127 -18.12 -0.76 4.66
N ALA A 128 -18.72 -0.75 5.86
CA ALA A 128 -19.28 0.47 6.45
C ALA A 128 -18.18 1.50 6.78
N ARG A 129 -17.03 1.07 7.31
CA ARG A 129 -15.88 1.95 7.57
C ARG A 129 -15.31 2.55 6.29
N LEU A 130 -15.26 1.78 5.22
CA LEU A 130 -14.87 2.31 3.91
C LEU A 130 -15.80 3.45 3.47
N LEU A 131 -17.11 3.28 3.65
CA LEU A 131 -18.08 4.32 3.31
C LEU A 131 -17.90 5.59 4.17
N GLU A 132 -17.51 5.46 5.44
CA GLU A 132 -17.15 6.60 6.30
C GLU A 132 -15.93 7.36 5.73
N LYS A 133 -14.89 6.63 5.32
CA LYS A 133 -13.68 7.20 4.68
C LYS A 133 -13.97 7.84 3.32
N GLU A 134 -14.85 7.24 2.51
CA GLU A 134 -15.32 7.81 1.25
C GLU A 134 -16.05 9.14 1.47
N ARG A 135 -16.95 9.20 2.47
CA ARG A 135 -17.62 10.45 2.86
C ARG A 135 -16.66 11.53 3.33
N ALA A 136 -15.55 11.14 3.94
CA ALA A 136 -14.46 12.03 4.32
C ALA A 136 -13.62 12.50 3.13
N GLY A 137 -13.74 11.88 1.96
CA GLY A 137 -13.06 12.33 0.74
C GLY A 137 -12.17 11.29 0.06
N ALA A 138 -12.16 10.04 0.54
CA ALA A 138 -11.42 8.98 -0.15
C ALA A 138 -12.06 8.66 -1.52
N GLU A 139 -11.24 8.58 -2.55
CA GLU A 139 -11.63 8.26 -3.92
C GLU A 139 -11.18 6.85 -4.31
N LEU A 140 -10.13 6.34 -3.65
CA LEU A 140 -9.54 5.03 -3.90
C LEU A 140 -9.37 4.25 -2.59
N CYS A 141 -9.53 2.93 -2.68
CA CYS A 141 -9.31 2.00 -1.57
C CYS A 141 -8.28 0.94 -1.96
N PHE A 142 -7.13 0.96 -1.29
CA PHE A 142 -6.19 -0.15 -1.33
C PHE A 142 -6.75 -1.29 -0.47
N VAL A 143 -6.91 -2.47 -1.07
CA VAL A 143 -7.41 -3.66 -0.38
C VAL A 143 -6.22 -4.53 0.01
N ASN A 144 -5.92 -4.57 1.30
CA ASN A 144 -4.82 -5.40 1.80
C ASN A 144 -5.06 -6.88 1.52
N HIS A 145 -3.96 -7.65 1.48
CA HIS A 145 -3.98 -9.08 1.21
C HIS A 145 -5.03 -9.81 2.07
N CYS A 146 -6.04 -10.38 1.43
CA CYS A 146 -7.18 -11.00 2.10
C CYS A 146 -7.56 -12.39 1.57
N GLY A 147 -6.63 -13.09 0.92
CA GLY A 147 -6.82 -14.50 0.52
C GLY A 147 -7.12 -14.72 -0.96
N GLY A 148 -6.97 -13.70 -1.81
CA GLY A 148 -7.13 -13.81 -3.26
C GLY A 148 -8.33 -13.07 -3.84
N ALA A 149 -8.74 -13.40 -5.07
CA ALA A 149 -9.72 -12.63 -5.83
C ALA A 149 -11.15 -12.73 -5.26
N GLU A 150 -11.56 -13.90 -4.75
CA GLU A 150 -12.91 -14.11 -4.22
C GLU A 150 -13.21 -13.23 -2.97
N PRO A 151 -12.36 -13.20 -1.92
CA PRO A 151 -12.57 -12.28 -0.79
C PRO A 151 -12.58 -10.81 -1.20
N VAL A 152 -11.76 -10.41 -2.18
CA VAL A 152 -11.76 -9.04 -2.72
C VAL A 152 -13.08 -8.74 -3.40
N ALA A 153 -13.57 -9.63 -4.27
CA ALA A 153 -14.85 -9.47 -4.96
C ALA A 153 -16.02 -9.39 -3.97
N SER A 154 -16.02 -10.22 -2.92
CA SER A 154 -17.03 -10.20 -1.86
C SER A 154 -17.02 -8.85 -1.12
N PHE A 155 -15.85 -8.36 -0.72
CA PHE A 155 -15.73 -7.07 -0.04
C PHE A 155 -16.21 -5.91 -0.93
N ILE A 156 -15.85 -5.92 -2.21
CA ILE A 156 -16.31 -4.90 -3.17
C ILE A 156 -17.83 -4.94 -3.30
N ALA A 157 -18.44 -6.14 -3.40
CA ALA A 157 -19.88 -6.29 -3.48
C ALA A 157 -20.59 -5.74 -2.23
N GLU A 158 -20.07 -6.02 -1.03
CA GLU A 158 -20.58 -5.47 0.23
C GLU A 158 -20.49 -3.93 0.25
N ALA A 159 -19.34 -3.36 -0.14
CA ALA A 159 -19.16 -1.92 -0.20
C ALA A 159 -20.10 -1.26 -1.22
N ARG A 160 -20.29 -1.86 -2.39
CA ARG A 160 -21.22 -1.39 -3.43
C ARG A 160 -22.68 -1.47 -2.96
N ALA A 161 -23.05 -2.52 -2.23
CA ALA A 161 -24.39 -2.65 -1.64
C ALA A 161 -24.71 -1.54 -0.63
N LEU A 162 -23.69 -1.01 0.05
CA LEU A 162 -23.80 0.16 0.93
C LEU A 162 -23.75 1.51 0.19
N GLY A 163 -23.54 1.50 -1.13
CA GLY A 163 -23.52 2.69 -1.98
C GLY A 163 -22.14 3.28 -2.23
N SER A 164 -21.06 2.61 -1.83
CA SER A 164 -19.70 3.06 -2.12
C SER A 164 -19.41 3.14 -3.62
N ARG A 165 -18.66 4.16 -4.05
CA ARG A 165 -18.27 4.41 -5.44
C ARG A 165 -16.75 4.46 -5.63
N VAL A 166 -15.95 4.29 -4.58
CA VAL A 166 -14.48 4.33 -4.69
C VAL A 166 -13.96 3.34 -5.72
N GLY A 167 -12.83 3.65 -6.35
CA GLY A 167 -12.03 2.68 -7.09
C GLY A 167 -11.26 1.78 -6.14
N PHE A 168 -11.12 0.49 -6.47
CA PHE A 168 -10.38 -0.46 -5.64
C PHE A 168 -9.05 -0.82 -6.27
N ILE A 169 -8.01 -0.90 -5.43
CA ILE A 169 -6.64 -1.28 -5.80
C ILE A 169 -6.21 -2.42 -4.86
N PRO A 170 -6.45 -3.69 -5.22
CA PRO A 170 -5.99 -4.84 -4.42
C PRO A 170 -4.48 -4.96 -4.40
N CYS A 171 -3.92 -5.33 -3.23
CA CYS A 171 -2.51 -5.64 -3.08
C CYS A 171 -2.20 -7.05 -3.60
N ILE A 172 -1.19 -7.15 -4.45
CA ILE A 172 -0.66 -8.39 -5.01
C ILE A 172 0.63 -8.74 -4.28
N PRO A 173 0.71 -9.90 -3.61
CA PRO A 173 1.92 -10.29 -2.90
C PRO A 173 3.02 -10.70 -3.88
N ILE A 174 4.16 -10.04 -3.83
CA ILE A 174 5.32 -10.36 -4.67
C ILE A 174 6.31 -11.21 -3.86
N VAL A 175 6.51 -12.44 -4.31
CA VAL A 175 7.43 -13.42 -3.71
C VAL A 175 8.36 -13.94 -4.78
N LEU A 176 9.65 -13.64 -4.66
CA LEU A 176 10.66 -14.02 -5.65
C LEU A 176 11.73 -14.95 -5.06
N ASP A 177 11.81 -14.97 -3.74
CA ASP A 177 12.79 -15.74 -2.97
C ASP A 177 12.30 -15.96 -1.52
N GLU A 178 13.13 -16.63 -0.72
CA GLU A 178 12.85 -16.84 0.71
C GLU A 178 12.86 -15.53 1.51
N GLY A 179 13.65 -14.54 1.10
CA GLY A 179 13.74 -13.24 1.76
C GLY A 179 12.44 -12.46 1.65
N SER A 180 11.90 -12.34 0.44
CA SER A 180 10.61 -11.71 0.16
C SER A 180 9.44 -12.46 0.81
N ALA A 181 9.48 -13.81 0.82
CA ALA A 181 8.50 -14.64 1.53
C ALA A 181 8.50 -14.37 3.04
N ASN A 182 9.68 -14.29 3.67
CA ASN A 182 9.81 -14.03 5.09
C ASN A 182 9.36 -12.61 5.47
N LEU A 183 9.59 -11.62 4.60
CA LEU A 183 9.06 -10.29 4.80
C LEU A 183 7.53 -10.30 4.82
N LEU A 184 6.88 -10.95 3.86
CA LEU A 184 5.41 -11.07 3.83
C LEU A 184 4.86 -11.80 5.05
N ARG A 185 5.50 -12.89 5.51
CA ARG A 185 5.12 -13.60 6.75
C ARG A 185 5.17 -12.71 7.99
N SER A 186 5.94 -11.64 7.97
CA SER A 186 6.02 -10.67 9.08
C SER A 186 4.82 -9.71 9.16
N PHE A 187 3.99 -9.63 8.14
CA PHE A 187 2.84 -8.73 8.11
C PHE A 187 1.69 -9.27 8.97
N THR A 188 1.20 -8.47 9.90
CA THR A 188 0.26 -8.91 10.94
C THR A 188 -1.15 -9.19 10.43
N THR A 189 -1.53 -8.65 9.29
CA THR A 189 -2.91 -8.76 8.73
C THR A 189 -2.96 -9.45 7.38
N LEU A 190 -1.86 -10.06 6.96
CA LEU A 190 -1.73 -10.68 5.66
C LEU A 190 -2.43 -12.04 5.63
N VAL A 191 -3.33 -12.22 4.66
CA VAL A 191 -3.88 -13.51 4.27
C VAL A 191 -3.57 -13.74 2.79
N LEU A 192 -2.78 -14.77 2.51
CA LEU A 192 -2.41 -15.13 1.13
C LEU A 192 -3.39 -16.15 0.55
N PRO A 193 -3.50 -16.26 -0.78
CA PRO A 193 -4.23 -17.35 -1.41
C PRO A 193 -3.68 -18.71 -0.92
N PRO A 194 -4.56 -19.73 -0.74
CA PRO A 194 -4.12 -21.05 -0.32
C PRO A 194 -3.02 -21.62 -1.22
N GLY A 195 -1.92 -22.07 -0.63
CA GLY A 195 -0.78 -22.67 -1.35
C GLY A 195 0.11 -21.69 -2.12
N TYR A 196 -0.15 -20.38 -2.06
CA TYR A 196 0.59 -19.37 -2.82
C TYR A 196 2.10 -19.41 -2.53
N LEU A 197 2.49 -19.31 -1.25
CA LEU A 197 3.91 -19.37 -0.86
C LEU A 197 4.52 -20.74 -1.12
N ASP A 198 3.80 -21.82 -0.77
CA ASP A 198 4.31 -23.18 -0.89
C ASP A 198 4.58 -23.54 -2.35
N GLY A 199 3.69 -23.15 -3.27
CA GLY A 199 3.87 -23.34 -4.70
C GLY A 199 5.10 -22.64 -5.25
N ILE A 200 5.30 -21.36 -4.91
CA ILE A 200 6.45 -20.57 -5.37
C ILE A 200 7.76 -21.12 -4.77
N LEU A 201 7.78 -21.37 -3.46
CA LEU A 201 9.01 -21.81 -2.77
C LEU A 201 9.42 -23.24 -3.12
N ALA A 202 8.51 -24.09 -3.56
CA ALA A 202 8.79 -25.45 -4.04
C ALA A 202 9.27 -25.50 -5.50
N ALA A 203 9.11 -24.42 -6.28
CA ALA A 203 9.51 -24.37 -7.67
C ALA A 203 11.05 -24.42 -7.82
N SER A 204 11.52 -25.01 -8.93
CA SER A 204 12.94 -25.03 -9.27
C SER A 204 13.49 -23.65 -9.59
N ASP A 205 12.68 -22.79 -10.21
CA ASP A 205 12.93 -21.35 -10.39
C ASP A 205 11.85 -20.59 -9.62
N ARG A 206 12.21 -20.12 -8.42
CA ARG A 206 11.29 -19.39 -7.52
C ARG A 206 10.96 -18.01 -8.05
N ARG A 207 11.94 -17.36 -8.70
CA ARG A 207 11.76 -16.03 -9.27
C ARG A 207 10.70 -16.07 -10.36
N GLU A 208 10.87 -16.96 -11.33
CA GLU A 208 9.92 -17.11 -12.45
C GLU A 208 8.53 -17.52 -11.94
N ALA A 209 8.45 -18.52 -11.05
CA ALA A 209 7.19 -18.92 -10.45
C ALA A 209 6.50 -17.78 -9.67
N GLY A 210 7.26 -16.93 -9.02
CA GLY A 210 6.76 -15.74 -8.32
C GLY A 210 6.20 -14.68 -9.25
N ILE A 211 6.89 -14.40 -10.36
CA ILE A 211 6.42 -13.49 -11.41
C ILE A 211 5.13 -14.02 -12.03
N GLU A 212 5.11 -15.28 -12.46
CA GLU A 212 3.91 -15.92 -13.03
C GLU A 212 2.71 -15.88 -12.07
N ALA A 213 2.94 -16.19 -10.78
CA ALA A 213 1.89 -16.14 -9.77
C ALA A 213 1.34 -14.73 -9.54
N ALA A 214 2.22 -13.73 -9.53
CA ALA A 214 1.84 -12.33 -9.37
C ALA A 214 1.04 -11.83 -10.59
N VAL A 215 1.49 -12.13 -11.80
CA VAL A 215 0.78 -11.81 -13.06
C VAL A 215 -0.60 -12.46 -13.07
N ALA A 216 -0.68 -13.76 -12.80
CA ALA A 216 -1.95 -14.48 -12.78
C ALA A 216 -2.94 -13.90 -11.76
N LEU A 217 -2.47 -13.56 -10.56
CA LEU A 217 -3.30 -12.95 -9.53
C LEU A 217 -3.71 -11.53 -9.91
N SER A 218 -2.81 -10.73 -10.50
CA SER A 218 -3.11 -9.38 -10.99
C SER A 218 -4.23 -9.40 -12.03
N LEU A 219 -4.15 -10.28 -13.01
CA LEU A 219 -5.19 -10.44 -14.02
C LEU A 219 -6.53 -10.87 -13.41
N ALA A 220 -6.51 -11.79 -12.43
CA ALA A 220 -7.72 -12.19 -11.71
C ALA A 220 -8.35 -11.04 -10.92
N MET A 221 -7.54 -10.18 -10.30
CA MET A 221 -8.02 -8.98 -9.58
C MET A 221 -8.59 -7.93 -10.55
N LEU A 222 -7.90 -7.64 -11.66
CA LEU A 222 -8.34 -6.68 -12.66
C LEU A 222 -9.65 -7.08 -13.35
N ALA A 223 -10.00 -8.37 -13.36
CA ALA A 223 -11.29 -8.86 -13.88
C ALA A 223 -12.48 -8.54 -12.94
N ILE A 224 -12.24 -8.12 -11.70
CA ILE A 224 -13.29 -7.81 -10.73
C ILE A 224 -13.86 -6.42 -11.00
N GLY A 225 -15.18 -6.32 -11.16
CA GLY A 225 -15.84 -5.03 -11.38
C GLY A 225 -15.60 -4.04 -10.24
N GLY A 226 -15.08 -2.86 -10.56
CA GLY A 226 -14.72 -1.81 -9.60
C GLY A 226 -13.25 -1.76 -9.23
N VAL A 227 -12.45 -2.75 -9.60
CA VAL A 227 -10.98 -2.68 -9.54
C VAL A 227 -10.51 -1.78 -10.67
N VAL A 228 -9.66 -0.81 -10.34
CA VAL A 228 -9.13 0.21 -11.27
C VAL A 228 -7.62 0.09 -11.47
N GLY A 229 -6.97 -0.80 -10.75
CA GLY A 229 -5.55 -1.09 -10.80
C GLY A 229 -5.17 -2.09 -9.73
N VAL A 230 -3.90 -2.47 -9.65
CA VAL A 230 -3.36 -3.34 -8.61
C VAL A 230 -2.12 -2.71 -7.97
N ASP A 231 -1.85 -3.06 -6.71
CA ASP A 231 -0.65 -2.67 -5.99
C ASP A 231 0.30 -3.86 -5.87
N LEU A 232 1.43 -3.82 -6.56
CA LEU A 232 2.48 -4.84 -6.49
C LEU A 232 3.23 -4.67 -5.16
N SER A 233 2.83 -5.45 -4.16
CA SER A 233 3.16 -5.24 -2.75
C SER A 233 4.12 -6.30 -2.22
N GLY A 234 5.20 -5.86 -1.61
CA GLY A 234 6.20 -6.75 -1.05
C GLY A 234 7.49 -6.02 -0.71
N GLY A 235 8.58 -6.71 -0.82
CA GLY A 235 9.92 -6.16 -0.61
C GLY A 235 11.00 -7.23 -0.61
N ALA A 236 12.24 -6.80 -0.64
CA ALA A 236 13.42 -7.65 -0.61
C ALA A 236 14.01 -7.77 0.78
N ALA A 237 14.88 -8.77 0.97
CA ALA A 237 15.85 -8.75 2.06
C ALA A 237 16.80 -7.55 1.93
N PRO A 238 17.35 -7.03 3.05
CA PRO A 238 18.28 -5.90 3.00
C PRO A 238 19.45 -6.12 2.01
N GLY A 239 19.62 -5.15 1.12
CA GLY A 239 20.65 -5.19 0.06
C GLY A 239 20.18 -5.78 -1.28
N GLY A 240 18.97 -6.37 -1.34
CA GLY A 240 18.36 -6.91 -2.56
C GLY A 240 17.34 -5.97 -3.21
N GLU A 241 17.16 -4.76 -2.69
CA GLU A 241 16.03 -3.87 -3.06
C GLU A 241 16.05 -3.50 -4.55
N LEU A 242 17.22 -3.22 -5.11
CA LEU A 242 17.33 -2.82 -6.52
C LEU A 242 17.03 -4.00 -7.48
N THR A 243 17.55 -5.19 -7.17
CA THR A 243 17.24 -6.40 -7.94
C THR A 243 15.75 -6.69 -7.90
N TYR A 244 15.15 -6.62 -6.70
CA TYR A 244 13.71 -6.78 -6.51
C TYR A 244 12.91 -5.75 -7.31
N ALA A 245 13.34 -4.49 -7.36
CA ALA A 245 12.67 -3.46 -8.17
C ALA A 245 12.68 -3.78 -9.66
N HIS A 246 13.81 -4.30 -10.18
CA HIS A 246 13.87 -4.77 -11.57
C HIS A 246 12.93 -5.95 -11.84
N ASP A 247 12.86 -6.91 -10.90
CA ASP A 247 11.95 -8.06 -11.04
C ASP A 247 10.48 -7.63 -11.00
N VAL A 248 10.12 -6.65 -10.14
CA VAL A 248 8.76 -6.05 -10.11
C VAL A 248 8.45 -5.33 -11.41
N ALA A 249 9.42 -4.68 -12.03
CA ALA A 249 9.26 -4.00 -13.32
C ALA A 249 8.92 -4.98 -14.48
N GLU A 250 9.22 -6.27 -14.34
CA GLU A 250 8.83 -7.30 -15.32
C GLU A 250 7.35 -7.71 -15.19
N ILE A 251 6.73 -7.45 -14.02
CA ILE A 251 5.32 -7.74 -13.75
C ILE A 251 4.42 -6.60 -14.23
N GLY A 252 4.86 -5.33 -14.05
CA GLY A 252 4.16 -4.11 -14.44
C GLY A 252 4.34 -3.79 -15.89
#